data_9f8062035f6496d9c4196e6af94b0e3a
#
_entry.id   9f8062035f6496d9c4196e6af94b0e3a
#
_cell.length_a   1.000
_cell.length_b   1.000
_cell.length_c   1.000
_cell.angle_alpha   90.00
_cell.angle_beta   90.00
_cell.angle_gamma   90.00
#
_symmetry.space_group_name_H-M   'P 1'
#
loop_
_entity.id
_entity.type
_entity.pdbx_description
1 polymer ?
#
loop_
_entity_poly.entity_id
_entity_poly.type
_entity_poly.pdbx_seq_one_letter_code
_entity_poly.pdbx_strand_id
1 'polypeptide(L)'
;MKSLDIYTDGACSGNPGAGGYGAVLLYKGSRKEISQGFRRTTNNRMEMLAVIKALECLKEPCNVTLYSDSKYVVDSITKGWVYGWKKRGWIKSDKKKALNVDLWERLLPLLEKHNVEFIWVKGHADNVENERCDELARGAIAAGSLLEDEGAE
;
A
#
# COMPACT_ATOMS: atom_id res chain seq x y z
N MET A 1 15.96 10.05 14.08
CA MET A 1 15.45 9.20 12.98
C MET A 1 15.33 10.01 11.70
N LYS A 2 15.59 9.38 10.59
CA LYS A 2 15.38 10.02 9.28
C LYS A 2 13.90 10.25 9.04
N SER A 3 13.57 11.38 8.41
CA SER A 3 12.20 11.71 8.03
C SER A 3 12.08 11.72 6.52
N LEU A 4 11.07 11.07 5.98
CA LEU A 4 10.85 11.03 4.54
C LEU A 4 9.37 11.00 4.18
N ASP A 5 9.09 11.32 2.94
CA ASP A 5 7.75 11.25 2.38
C ASP A 5 7.65 10.06 1.45
N ILE A 6 6.54 9.33 1.55
CA ILE A 6 6.25 8.20 0.66
C ILE A 6 4.87 8.43 0.05
N TYR A 7 4.77 8.26 -1.26
CA TYR A 7 3.53 8.28 -2.00
C TYR A 7 3.29 6.89 -2.56
N THR A 8 2.05 6.41 -2.51
CA THR A 8 1.72 5.04 -2.93
C THR A 8 0.43 5.03 -3.74
N ASP A 9 0.32 4.08 -4.66
CA ASP A 9 -0.91 3.82 -5.39
C ASP A 9 -0.96 2.37 -5.86
N GLY A 10 -2.17 1.89 -6.08
CA GLY A 10 -2.42 0.57 -6.65
C GLY A 10 -3.47 0.68 -7.74
N ALA A 11 -3.35 -0.17 -8.73
CA ALA A 11 -4.28 -0.24 -9.85
C ALA A 11 -4.61 -1.69 -10.17
N CYS A 12 -5.81 -1.93 -10.68
CA CYS A 12 -6.22 -3.26 -11.08
C CYS A 12 -7.11 -3.16 -12.32
N SER A 13 -6.78 -3.98 -13.32
CA SER A 13 -7.54 -4.07 -14.56
C SER A 13 -8.61 -5.14 -14.38
N GLY A 14 -9.80 -4.74 -13.91
CA GLY A 14 -10.79 -5.65 -13.36
C GLY A 14 -10.47 -5.92 -11.89
N ASN A 15 -11.46 -6.35 -11.12
CA ASN A 15 -11.27 -6.52 -9.68
C ASN A 15 -12.02 -7.78 -9.21
N PRO A 16 -11.40 -8.99 -9.27
CA PRO A 16 -9.97 -9.24 -9.52
C PRO A 16 -9.55 -9.19 -10.99
N GLY A 17 -8.25 -9.08 -11.20
CA GLY A 17 -7.65 -9.03 -12.51
C GLY A 17 -6.16 -8.73 -12.41
N ALA A 18 -5.52 -8.44 -13.54
CA ALA A 18 -4.13 -8.01 -13.53
C ALA A 18 -4.01 -6.67 -12.81
N GLY A 19 -3.03 -6.56 -11.93
CA GLY A 19 -2.85 -5.35 -11.14
C GLY A 19 -1.39 -4.98 -10.96
N GLY A 20 -1.17 -3.81 -10.41
CA GLY A 20 0.17 -3.33 -10.13
C GLY A 20 0.16 -2.28 -9.03
N TYR A 21 1.33 -2.08 -8.44
CA TYR A 21 1.51 -1.00 -7.48
C TYR A 21 2.64 -0.08 -7.92
N GLY A 22 2.61 1.14 -7.41
CA GLY A 22 3.68 2.10 -7.59
C GLY A 22 3.89 2.89 -6.31
N ALA A 23 5.13 3.23 -6.04
CA ALA A 23 5.46 4.07 -4.89
C ALA A 23 6.65 4.98 -5.22
N VAL A 24 6.64 6.16 -4.61
CA VAL A 24 7.71 7.15 -4.70
C VAL A 24 8.17 7.47 -3.29
N LEU A 25 9.46 7.31 -3.03
CA LEU A 25 10.09 7.64 -1.75
C LEU A 25 10.99 8.86 -1.93
N LEU A 26 10.77 9.88 -1.13
CA LEU A 26 11.52 11.14 -1.20
C LEU A 26 12.24 11.41 0.11
N TYR A 27 13.55 11.55 0.04
CA TYR A 27 14.38 11.84 1.20
C TYR A 27 15.49 12.84 0.82
N LYS A 28 15.44 14.05 1.38
CA LYS A 28 16.49 15.09 1.21
C LYS A 28 16.96 15.24 -0.24
N GLY A 29 16.02 15.39 -1.17
CA GLY A 29 16.35 15.54 -2.58
C GLY A 29 16.61 14.23 -3.33
N SER A 30 16.75 13.11 -2.64
CA SER A 30 16.86 11.80 -3.26
C SER A 30 15.47 11.25 -3.55
N ARG A 31 15.35 10.55 -4.67
CA ARG A 31 14.09 9.99 -5.15
C ARG A 31 14.27 8.51 -5.50
N LYS A 32 13.38 7.67 -5.00
CA LYS A 32 13.34 6.27 -5.39
C LYS A 32 11.92 5.92 -5.83
N GLU A 33 11.82 5.27 -6.98
CA GLU A 33 10.55 4.78 -7.49
C GLU A 33 10.56 3.27 -7.51
N ILE A 34 9.46 2.64 -7.09
CA ILE A 34 9.29 1.20 -7.16
C ILE A 34 7.94 0.88 -7.78
N SER A 35 7.87 -0.24 -8.48
CA SER A 35 6.63 -0.72 -9.09
C SER A 35 6.74 -2.22 -9.37
N GLN A 36 5.60 -2.90 -9.41
CA GLN A 36 5.53 -4.31 -9.79
C GLN A 36 4.10 -4.65 -10.23
N GLY A 37 3.97 -5.50 -11.22
CA GLY A 37 2.69 -6.00 -11.69
C GLY A 37 2.44 -7.45 -11.27
N PHE A 38 1.17 -7.84 -11.22
CA PHE A 38 0.71 -9.17 -10.81
C PHE A 38 -0.36 -9.66 -11.77
N ARG A 39 -0.38 -10.97 -12.01
CA ARG A 39 -1.30 -11.57 -12.99
C ARG A 39 -2.75 -11.50 -12.57
N ARG A 40 -3.00 -11.75 -11.29
CA ARG A 40 -4.37 -11.72 -10.73
C ARG A 40 -4.32 -11.25 -9.29
N THR A 41 -4.97 -10.14 -9.01
CA THR A 41 -4.99 -9.54 -7.68
C THR A 41 -6.23 -8.66 -7.56
N THR A 42 -6.31 -7.85 -6.51
CA THR A 42 -7.37 -6.87 -6.30
C THR A 42 -6.78 -5.49 -6.10
N ASN A 43 -7.61 -4.47 -6.28
CA ASN A 43 -7.19 -3.10 -6.06
C ASN A 43 -6.68 -2.88 -4.63
N ASN A 44 -7.42 -3.38 -3.63
CA ASN A 44 -7.02 -3.21 -2.23
C ASN A 44 -5.68 -3.89 -1.93
N ARG A 45 -5.41 -5.07 -2.49
CA ARG A 45 -4.13 -5.74 -2.29
C ARG A 45 -2.99 -4.93 -2.90
N MET A 46 -3.19 -4.33 -4.07
CA MET A 46 -2.16 -3.50 -4.69
C MET A 46 -1.89 -2.23 -3.90
N GLU A 47 -2.93 -1.60 -3.36
CA GLU A 47 -2.77 -0.46 -2.48
C GLU A 47 -1.96 -0.83 -1.22
N MET A 48 -2.25 -1.97 -0.63
CA MET A 48 -1.52 -2.47 0.54
C MET A 48 -0.07 -2.81 0.22
N LEU A 49 0.16 -3.50 -0.90
CA LEU A 49 1.52 -3.88 -1.30
C LEU A 49 2.39 -2.66 -1.62
N ALA A 50 1.82 -1.60 -2.17
CA ALA A 50 2.56 -0.36 -2.38
C ALA A 50 3.14 0.15 -1.05
N VAL A 51 2.32 0.18 0.00
CA VAL A 51 2.75 0.61 1.34
C VAL A 51 3.79 -0.34 1.91
N ILE A 52 3.52 -1.64 1.86
CA ILE A 52 4.42 -2.67 2.40
C ILE A 52 5.79 -2.60 1.74
N LYS A 53 5.82 -2.61 0.42
CA LYS A 53 7.08 -2.61 -0.33
C LYS A 53 7.88 -1.32 -0.12
N ALA A 54 7.19 -0.18 -0.04
CA ALA A 54 7.85 1.09 0.24
C ALA A 54 8.51 1.07 1.63
N LEU A 55 7.78 0.63 2.66
CA LEU A 55 8.33 0.55 4.01
C LEU A 55 9.45 -0.49 4.12
N GLU A 56 9.34 -1.60 3.39
CA GLU A 56 10.40 -2.62 3.35
C GLU A 56 11.70 -2.13 2.71
N CYS A 57 11.66 -1.06 1.93
CA CYS A 57 12.87 -0.44 1.39
C CYS A 57 13.71 0.25 2.47
N LEU A 58 13.13 0.57 3.61
CA LEU A 58 13.80 1.33 4.65
C LEU A 58 14.64 0.41 5.53
N LYS A 59 15.93 0.73 5.66
CA LYS A 59 16.89 -0.12 6.36
C LYS A 59 16.94 0.13 7.85
N GLU A 60 16.40 1.24 8.32
CA GLU A 60 16.41 1.64 9.73
C GLU A 60 15.06 2.27 10.08
N PRO A 61 14.69 2.37 11.37
CA PRO A 61 13.47 3.05 11.75
C PRO A 61 13.46 4.50 11.28
N CYS A 62 12.34 4.92 10.70
CA CYS A 62 12.19 6.26 10.11
C CYS A 62 10.88 6.88 10.54
N ASN A 63 10.84 8.21 10.49
CA ASN A 63 9.60 8.98 10.53
C ASN A 63 9.09 9.11 9.09
N VAL A 64 7.92 8.59 8.81
CA VAL A 64 7.37 8.54 7.47
C VAL A 64 6.05 9.28 7.42
N THR A 65 5.90 10.19 6.46
CA THR A 65 4.61 10.73 6.08
C THR A 65 4.20 10.00 4.81
N LEU A 66 3.13 9.22 4.89
CA LEU A 66 2.71 8.34 3.81
C LEU A 66 1.38 8.79 3.24
N TYR A 67 1.38 9.08 1.95
CA TYR A 67 0.22 9.58 1.22
C TYR A 67 -0.40 8.45 0.41
N SER A 68 -1.69 8.22 0.60
CA SER A 68 -2.44 7.18 -0.13
C SER A 68 -3.84 7.69 -0.46
N ASP A 69 -4.35 7.32 -1.63
CA ASP A 69 -5.74 7.60 -1.99
C ASP A 69 -6.69 6.46 -1.61
N SER A 70 -6.17 5.40 -1.00
CA SER A 70 -6.98 4.27 -0.56
C SER A 70 -7.60 4.52 0.80
N LYS A 71 -8.91 4.78 0.82
CA LYS A 71 -9.64 4.90 2.09
C LYS A 71 -9.60 3.60 2.87
N TYR A 72 -9.65 2.46 2.19
CA TYR A 72 -9.57 1.16 2.84
C TYR A 72 -8.32 1.05 3.70
N VAL A 73 -7.15 1.34 3.14
CA VAL A 73 -5.89 1.24 3.87
C VAL A 73 -5.81 2.29 4.96
N VAL A 74 -6.04 3.56 4.62
CA VAL A 74 -5.89 4.67 5.56
C VAL A 74 -6.86 4.53 6.73
N ASP A 75 -8.14 4.28 6.46
CA ASP A 75 -9.15 4.18 7.51
C ASP A 75 -8.97 2.93 8.39
N SER A 76 -8.62 1.80 7.80
CA SER A 76 -8.39 0.57 8.56
C SER A 76 -7.30 0.76 9.62
N ILE A 77 -6.30 1.58 9.32
CA ILE A 77 -5.20 1.87 10.23
C ILE A 77 -5.54 3.03 11.16
N THR A 78 -5.91 4.19 10.61
CA THR A 78 -6.07 5.42 11.39
C THR A 78 -7.30 5.40 12.29
N LYS A 79 -8.35 4.69 11.89
CA LYS A 79 -9.55 4.50 12.71
C LYS A 79 -9.45 3.28 13.62
N GLY A 80 -8.33 2.55 13.51
CA GLY A 80 -8.04 1.42 14.38
C GLY A 80 -8.79 0.13 14.05
N TRP A 81 -9.50 0.07 12.94
CA TRP A 81 -10.31 -1.10 12.59
C TRP A 81 -9.51 -2.40 12.52
N VAL A 82 -8.33 -2.34 11.88
CA VAL A 82 -7.51 -3.54 11.69
C VAL A 82 -7.03 -4.12 13.02
N TYR A 83 -6.76 -3.28 14.01
CA TYR A 83 -6.33 -3.74 15.33
C TYR A 83 -7.46 -4.49 16.06
N GLY A 84 -8.69 -4.04 15.88
CA GLY A 84 -9.86 -4.74 16.38
C GLY A 84 -10.05 -6.09 15.69
N TRP A 85 -9.88 -6.13 14.36
CA TRP A 85 -9.97 -7.39 13.62
C TRP A 85 -8.94 -8.40 14.13
N LYS A 86 -7.71 -7.97 14.27
CA LYS A 86 -6.61 -8.84 14.76
C LYS A 86 -6.92 -9.36 16.15
N LYS A 87 -7.40 -8.51 17.05
CA LYS A 87 -7.74 -8.87 18.43
C LYS A 87 -8.84 -9.94 18.47
N ARG A 88 -9.76 -9.93 17.51
CA ARG A 88 -10.86 -10.88 17.42
C ARG A 88 -10.55 -12.09 16.51
N GLY A 89 -9.27 -12.37 16.26
CA GLY A 89 -8.87 -13.47 15.40
C GLY A 89 -9.19 -13.25 13.92
N TRP A 90 -9.05 -12.01 13.48
CA TRP A 90 -9.32 -11.57 12.10
C TRP A 90 -10.80 -11.69 11.72
N ILE A 91 -11.66 -11.35 12.66
CA ILE A 91 -13.11 -11.27 12.47
C ILE A 91 -13.53 -9.80 12.60
N LYS A 92 -14.30 -9.32 11.63
CA LYS A 92 -14.82 -7.96 11.64
C LYS A 92 -16.03 -7.84 12.59
N SER A 93 -16.44 -6.60 12.88
CA SER A 93 -17.57 -6.33 13.76
C SER A 93 -18.89 -6.94 13.25
N ASP A 94 -19.03 -7.15 11.94
CA ASP A 94 -20.20 -7.81 11.32
C ASP A 94 -20.10 -9.34 11.35
N LYS A 95 -19.12 -9.88 12.06
CA LYS A 95 -18.83 -11.33 12.20
C LYS A 95 -18.30 -12.01 10.95
N LYS A 96 -18.04 -11.26 9.90
CA LYS A 96 -17.40 -11.78 8.68
C LYS A 96 -15.88 -11.80 8.84
N LYS A 97 -15.22 -12.72 8.14
CA LYS A 97 -13.76 -12.77 8.14
C LYS A 97 -13.17 -11.52 7.51
N ALA A 98 -12.12 -10.98 8.12
CA ALA A 98 -11.37 -9.89 7.52
C ALA A 98 -10.66 -10.40 6.25
N LEU A 99 -10.57 -9.53 5.24
CA LEU A 99 -9.85 -9.84 4.01
C LEU A 99 -8.38 -9.42 4.14
N ASN A 100 -7.54 -9.97 3.25
CA ASN A 100 -6.14 -9.56 3.12
C ASN A 100 -5.32 -9.75 4.40
N VAL A 101 -5.65 -10.75 5.19
CA VAL A 101 -4.99 -11.03 6.47
C VAL A 101 -3.49 -11.21 6.29
N ASP A 102 -3.07 -11.93 5.25
CA ASP A 102 -1.65 -12.14 4.94
C ASP A 102 -0.90 -10.82 4.80
N LEU A 103 -1.49 -9.84 4.12
CA LEU A 103 -0.89 -8.53 3.93
C LEU A 103 -0.93 -7.70 5.21
N TRP A 104 -2.03 -7.77 5.96
CA TRP A 104 -2.08 -7.08 7.26
C TRP A 104 -1.03 -7.60 8.23
N GLU A 105 -0.84 -8.92 8.28
CA GLU A 105 0.18 -9.52 9.14
C GLU A 105 1.60 -9.09 8.74
N ARG A 106 1.81 -8.77 7.49
CA ARG A 106 3.08 -8.27 6.98
C ARG A 106 3.24 -6.77 7.22
N LEU A 107 2.16 -6.01 7.14
CA LEU A 107 2.18 -4.55 7.28
C LEU A 107 2.29 -4.09 8.73
N LEU A 108 1.54 -4.69 9.65
CA LEU A 108 1.48 -4.22 11.03
C LEU A 108 2.84 -4.16 11.73
N PRO A 109 3.74 -5.17 11.58
CA PRO A 109 5.08 -5.06 12.16
C PRO A 109 5.89 -3.89 11.60
N LEU A 110 5.69 -3.53 10.34
CA LEU A 110 6.36 -2.37 9.74
C LEU A 110 5.89 -1.06 10.37
N LEU A 111 4.60 -0.98 10.73
CA LEU A 111 4.05 0.19 11.41
C LEU A 111 4.54 0.30 12.85
N GLU A 112 4.95 -0.80 13.46
CA GLU A 112 5.58 -0.78 14.77
C GLU A 112 7.05 -0.35 14.68
N LYS A 113 7.74 -0.75 13.62
CA LYS A 113 9.15 -0.41 13.40
C LYS A 113 9.35 1.06 13.06
N HIS A 114 8.48 1.61 12.24
CA HIS A 114 8.57 3.00 11.77
C HIS A 114 7.47 3.85 12.41
N ASN A 115 7.72 5.15 12.52
CA ASN A 115 6.69 6.09 12.92
C ASN A 115 5.99 6.61 11.66
N VAL A 116 4.84 6.04 11.31
CA VAL A 116 4.16 6.34 10.06
C VAL A 116 2.90 7.15 10.31
N GLU A 117 2.86 8.34 9.71
CA GLU A 117 1.65 9.15 9.66
C GLU A 117 1.00 8.96 8.30
N PHE A 118 -0.24 8.48 8.28
CA PHE A 118 -0.98 8.29 7.04
C PHE A 118 -1.80 9.53 6.72
N ILE A 119 -1.67 10.01 5.49
CA ILE A 119 -2.46 11.12 4.98
C ILE A 119 -3.26 10.61 3.78
N TRP A 120 -4.59 10.69 3.89
CA TRP A 120 -5.44 10.38 2.76
C TRP A 120 -5.42 11.53 1.77
N VAL A 121 -5.19 11.23 0.51
CA VAL A 121 -5.25 12.21 -0.58
C VAL A 121 -6.38 11.83 -1.51
N LYS A 122 -7.12 12.83 -1.99
CA LYS A 122 -8.17 12.59 -2.97
C LYS A 122 -7.48 12.21 -4.29
N GLY A 123 -7.87 11.06 -4.85
CA GLY A 123 -7.21 10.50 -6.02
C GLY A 123 -7.12 11.47 -7.19
N HIS A 124 -5.94 11.54 -7.80
CA HIS A 124 -5.61 12.24 -9.05
C HIS A 124 -5.81 13.76 -9.06
N ALA A 125 -6.17 14.39 -7.94
CA ALA A 125 -6.40 15.84 -7.90
C ALA A 125 -5.09 16.58 -7.59
N ASP A 126 -4.45 17.13 -8.60
CA ASP A 126 -3.34 18.09 -8.50
C ASP A 126 -2.13 17.62 -7.67
N ASN A 127 -1.94 16.33 -7.48
CA ASN A 127 -0.82 15.78 -6.75
C ASN A 127 0.12 15.06 -7.73
N VAL A 128 1.25 15.71 -8.03
CA VAL A 128 2.23 15.22 -9.01
C VAL A 128 2.76 13.83 -8.65
N GLU A 129 3.09 13.62 -7.37
CA GLU A 129 3.64 12.33 -6.95
C GLU A 129 2.58 11.24 -6.91
N ASN A 130 1.35 11.58 -6.56
CA ASN A 130 0.25 10.62 -6.61
C ASN A 130 -0.02 10.18 -8.05
N GLU A 131 -0.01 11.12 -8.99
CA GLU A 131 -0.14 10.81 -10.42
C GLU A 131 1.01 9.94 -10.90
N ARG A 132 2.24 10.19 -10.42
CA ARG A 132 3.39 9.37 -10.78
C ARG A 132 3.23 7.94 -10.28
N CYS A 133 2.72 7.75 -9.07
CA CYS A 133 2.45 6.42 -8.53
C CYS A 133 1.42 5.67 -9.38
N ASP A 134 0.38 6.36 -9.84
CA ASP A 134 -0.61 5.78 -10.74
C ASP A 134 0.02 5.35 -12.07
N GLU A 135 0.87 6.19 -12.66
CA GLU A 135 1.60 5.85 -13.87
C GLU A 135 2.49 4.60 -13.67
N LEU A 136 3.21 4.55 -12.54
CA LEU A 136 4.04 3.40 -12.20
C LEU A 136 3.22 2.12 -12.06
N ALA A 137 2.08 2.20 -11.39
CA ALA A 137 1.20 1.05 -11.18
C ALA A 137 0.64 0.53 -12.51
N ARG A 138 0.10 1.42 -13.32
CA ARG A 138 -0.45 1.05 -14.64
C ARG A 138 0.64 0.58 -15.60
N GLY A 139 1.79 1.22 -15.56
CA GLY A 139 2.95 0.83 -16.38
C GLY A 139 3.46 -0.56 -16.01
N ALA A 140 3.42 -0.92 -14.75
CA ALA A 140 3.83 -2.25 -14.29
C ALA A 140 2.91 -3.35 -14.84
N ILE A 141 1.62 -3.07 -14.96
CA ILE A 141 0.67 -4.01 -15.59
C ILE A 141 1.00 -4.17 -17.07
N ALA A 142 1.19 -3.06 -17.77
CA ALA A 142 1.44 -3.04 -19.20
C ALA A 142 2.80 -3.66 -19.57
N ALA A 143 3.78 -3.61 -18.69
CA ALA A 143 5.13 -4.15 -18.95
C ALA A 143 5.14 -5.68 -19.11
N GLY A 144 4.13 -6.39 -18.61
CA GLY A 144 4.00 -7.83 -18.82
C GLY A 144 4.88 -8.73 -17.95
N SER A 145 5.75 -8.16 -17.12
CA SER A 145 6.56 -8.94 -16.17
C SER A 145 5.75 -9.14 -14.88
N LEU A 146 4.71 -9.96 -14.96
CA LEU A 146 3.74 -10.13 -13.91
C LEU A 146 4.09 -11.29 -12.98
N LEU A 147 4.01 -11.03 -11.68
CA LEU A 147 4.21 -12.03 -10.64
C LEU A 147 2.87 -12.65 -10.23
N GLU A 148 2.96 -13.73 -9.48
CA GLU A 148 1.78 -14.29 -8.82
C GLU A 148 1.56 -13.57 -7.49
N ASP A 149 0.31 -13.20 -7.22
CA ASP A 149 -0.09 -12.74 -5.89
C ASP A 149 -0.65 -13.96 -5.16
N GLU A 150 0.21 -14.63 -4.40
CA GLU A 150 -0.10 -15.92 -3.79
C GLU A 150 -1.23 -15.87 -2.76
N GLY A 151 -1.43 -14.73 -2.13
CA GLY A 151 -2.52 -14.55 -1.16
C GLY A 151 -3.83 -14.10 -1.78
N ALA A 152 -3.88 -13.81 -3.08
CA ALA A 152 -5.08 -13.37 -3.75
C ALA A 152 -6.03 -14.55 -4.02
N GLU A 153 -7.32 -14.31 -3.79
CA GLU A 153 -8.38 -15.28 -4.07
C GLU A 153 -9.03 -15.08 -5.42
#